data_d8b5cd6ae4dfd8fa32f9e9dc1813d4d8
#
_entry.id   d8b5cd6ae4dfd8fa32f9e9dc1813d4d8
#
_cell.length_a   1.000
_cell.length_b   1.000
_cell.length_c   1.000
_cell.angle_alpha   90.00
_cell.angle_beta   90.00
_cell.angle_gamma   90.00
#
_symmetry.space_group_name_H-M   'P 1'
#
loop_
_entity.id
_entity.type
_entity.pdbx_description
1 polymer ?
#
loop_
_entity_poly.entity_id
_entity_poly.type
_entity_poly.pdbx_seq_one_letter_code
_entity_poly.pdbx_strand_id
1 'polypeptide(L)'
;MSINSNEIQNFIYQQGGSFVGFSNVQQKLPDNLRKYPYAITFGIRLSDAIVEEIDTQPTFTYFNHYRSINSLIDSISLKLILFLQKHNYNGYSIAASQSIPTAEIPYSGMFQHKTAAVAAGLGWIGRSALFIHKEYGTRVRLGTVLTDLPLCEGNYGDTLDNSLKNICESCGNCVRACPAMAIRGNKWETGVSREALLDAHACSEYMSTHFKNIGRGSVCGICMKVCPQNKSN
;
A
#
# COMPACT_ATOMS: atom_id res chain seq x y z
N MET A 1 -16.15 20.57 -18.20
CA MET A 1 -15.87 19.29 -18.90
C MET A 1 -15.77 18.22 -17.83
N SER A 2 -16.46 17.09 -17.99
CA SER A 2 -16.34 15.95 -17.09
C SER A 2 -14.96 15.31 -17.28
N ILE A 3 -14.21 15.17 -16.20
CA ILE A 3 -12.92 14.47 -16.19
C ILE A 3 -13.17 12.97 -16.23
N ASN A 4 -12.33 12.23 -16.95
CA ASN A 4 -12.43 10.77 -17.07
C ASN A 4 -11.23 10.05 -16.44
N SER A 5 -11.33 8.72 -16.31
CA SER A 5 -10.28 7.89 -15.70
C SER A 5 -8.94 7.96 -16.44
N ASN A 6 -8.95 8.09 -17.77
CA ASN A 6 -7.72 8.16 -18.55
C ASN A 6 -6.94 9.47 -18.30
N GLU A 7 -7.64 10.59 -18.14
CA GLU A 7 -7.02 11.87 -17.81
C GLU A 7 -6.34 11.83 -16.44
N ILE A 8 -7.00 11.22 -15.43
CA ILE A 8 -6.42 11.02 -14.11
C ILE A 8 -5.22 10.08 -14.16
N GLN A 9 -5.33 9.00 -14.92
CA GLN A 9 -4.25 8.04 -15.12
C GLN A 9 -3.01 8.71 -15.73
N ASN A 10 -3.19 9.45 -16.81
CA ASN A 10 -2.12 10.19 -17.46
C ASN A 10 -1.49 11.24 -16.52
N PHE A 11 -2.33 11.95 -15.75
CA PHE A 11 -1.85 12.88 -14.75
C PHE A 11 -0.92 12.21 -13.73
N ILE A 12 -1.33 11.07 -13.16
CA ILE A 12 -0.55 10.34 -12.16
C ILE A 12 0.77 9.83 -12.75
N TYR A 13 0.76 9.29 -13.97
CA TYR A 13 1.99 8.83 -14.65
C TYR A 13 2.97 9.97 -14.93
N GLN A 14 2.48 11.12 -15.35
CA GLN A 14 3.30 12.32 -15.55
C GLN A 14 3.95 12.85 -14.26
N GLN A 15 3.36 12.54 -13.10
CA GLN A 15 3.92 12.91 -11.80
C GLN A 15 4.85 11.82 -11.20
N GLY A 16 5.09 10.71 -11.90
CA GLY A 16 5.99 9.64 -11.46
C GLY A 16 5.30 8.42 -10.85
N GLY A 17 3.98 8.31 -10.92
CA GLY A 17 3.26 7.09 -10.57
C GLY A 17 3.65 5.92 -11.48
N SER A 18 3.75 4.72 -10.93
CA SER A 18 4.09 3.51 -11.67
C SER A 18 2.84 2.72 -12.12
N PHE A 19 1.77 2.85 -11.40
CA PHE A 19 0.46 2.25 -11.71
C PHE A 19 -0.65 3.02 -11.01
N VAL A 20 -1.88 2.84 -11.52
CA VAL A 20 -3.09 3.46 -10.96
C VAL A 20 -4.29 2.55 -11.18
N GLY A 21 -5.25 2.60 -10.28
CA GLY A 21 -6.54 1.92 -10.40
C GLY A 21 -7.63 2.67 -9.64
N PHE A 22 -8.85 2.34 -9.96
CA PHE A 22 -10.05 2.99 -9.47
C PHE A 22 -10.95 1.96 -8.80
N SER A 23 -11.60 2.32 -7.70
CA SER A 23 -12.50 1.41 -6.99
C SER A 23 -13.61 2.16 -6.26
N ASN A 24 -14.76 1.53 -6.11
CA ASN A 24 -15.75 1.95 -5.13
C ASN A 24 -15.43 1.28 -3.78
N VAL A 25 -15.20 2.10 -2.77
CA VAL A 25 -14.82 1.65 -1.43
C VAL A 25 -15.82 2.09 -0.36
N GLN A 26 -16.99 2.58 -0.73
CA GLN A 26 -17.98 3.16 0.16
C GLN A 26 -18.29 2.30 1.39
N GLN A 27 -18.49 0.99 1.18
CA GLN A 27 -18.80 0.04 2.25
C GLN A 27 -17.60 -0.27 3.18
N LYS A 28 -16.39 0.14 2.80
CA LYS A 28 -15.14 -0.09 3.52
C LYS A 28 -14.64 1.16 4.23
N LEU A 29 -15.34 2.28 4.07
CA LEU A 29 -14.96 3.57 4.64
C LEU A 29 -15.60 3.79 6.01
N PRO A 30 -14.91 4.45 6.95
CA PRO A 30 -15.51 4.98 8.15
C PRO A 30 -16.55 6.05 7.80
N ASP A 31 -17.54 6.25 8.66
CA ASP A 31 -18.73 7.07 8.38
C ASP A 31 -18.40 8.49 7.90
N ASN A 32 -17.39 9.12 8.50
CA ASN A 32 -16.95 10.48 8.16
C ASN A 32 -16.35 10.61 6.75
N LEU A 33 -15.93 9.50 6.12
CA LEU A 33 -15.36 9.47 4.77
C LEU A 33 -16.32 8.94 3.71
N ARG A 34 -17.48 8.43 4.07
CA ARG A 34 -18.46 7.83 3.11
C ARG A 34 -18.96 8.79 2.04
N LYS A 35 -18.83 10.10 2.25
CA LYS A 35 -19.13 11.11 1.24
C LYS A 35 -18.15 11.13 0.06
N TYR A 36 -17.04 10.40 0.14
CA TYR A 36 -16.04 10.20 -0.90
C TYR A 36 -15.94 8.72 -1.29
N PRO A 37 -16.97 8.15 -1.92
CA PRO A 37 -17.12 6.69 -2.07
C PRO A 37 -16.12 6.04 -3.02
N TYR A 38 -15.44 6.83 -3.87
CA TYR A 38 -14.51 6.33 -4.86
C TYR A 38 -13.07 6.56 -4.44
N ALA A 39 -12.22 5.59 -4.74
CA ALA A 39 -10.79 5.67 -4.49
C ALA A 39 -10.00 5.68 -5.79
N ILE A 40 -9.12 6.66 -5.92
CA ILE A 40 -8.05 6.69 -6.90
C ILE A 40 -6.81 6.16 -6.17
N THR A 41 -6.42 4.93 -6.48
CA THR A 41 -5.26 4.29 -5.84
C THR A 41 -4.13 4.19 -6.84
N PHE A 42 -2.97 4.65 -6.46
CA PHE A 42 -1.76 4.58 -7.28
C PHE A 42 -0.59 4.08 -6.45
N GLY A 43 0.49 3.76 -7.12
CA GLY A 43 1.70 3.38 -6.42
C GLY A 43 2.96 3.72 -7.18
N ILE A 44 4.07 3.66 -6.45
CA ILE A 44 5.41 3.88 -6.98
C ILE A 44 6.20 2.61 -6.72
N ARG A 45 6.85 2.09 -7.78
CA ARG A 45 7.80 0.98 -7.68
C ARG A 45 9.06 1.45 -6.96
N LEU A 46 9.52 0.65 -6.01
CA LEU A 46 10.81 0.86 -5.35
C LEU A 46 11.96 0.41 -6.26
N SER A 47 13.12 1.03 -6.11
CA SER A 47 14.34 0.61 -6.80
C SER A 47 14.75 -0.80 -6.35
N ASP A 48 14.88 -1.72 -7.30
CA ASP A 48 15.32 -3.08 -7.02
C ASP A 48 16.73 -3.08 -6.42
N ALA A 49 17.64 -2.28 -6.95
CA ALA A 49 19.03 -2.19 -6.45
C ALA A 49 19.05 -1.79 -4.96
N ILE A 50 18.21 -0.83 -4.55
CA ILE A 50 18.16 -0.39 -3.15
C ILE A 50 17.50 -1.45 -2.25
N VAL A 51 16.46 -2.12 -2.73
CA VAL A 51 15.79 -3.17 -1.96
C VAL A 51 16.70 -4.39 -1.78
N GLU A 52 17.51 -4.72 -2.78
CA GLU A 52 18.47 -5.84 -2.71
C GLU A 52 19.58 -5.62 -1.67
N GLU A 53 19.88 -4.38 -1.28
CA GLU A 53 20.83 -4.09 -0.20
C GLU A 53 20.33 -4.53 1.19
N ILE A 54 19.02 -4.76 1.35
CA ILE A 54 18.45 -5.23 2.62
C ILE A 54 18.88 -6.68 2.83
N ASP A 55 19.47 -6.95 4.01
CA ASP A 55 19.82 -8.31 4.42
C ASP A 55 19.15 -8.64 5.78
N THR A 56 19.91 -8.79 6.85
CA THR A 56 19.41 -9.00 8.22
C THR A 56 18.87 -7.73 8.86
N GLN A 57 19.13 -6.57 8.23
CA GLN A 57 18.67 -5.25 8.65
C GLN A 57 18.45 -4.34 7.43
N PRO A 58 17.65 -3.26 7.58
CA PRO A 58 17.56 -2.23 6.55
C PRO A 58 18.87 -1.47 6.38
N THR A 59 19.02 -0.75 5.25
CA THR A 59 20.15 0.16 5.00
C THR A 59 19.73 1.62 5.15
N PHE A 60 20.70 2.53 5.33
CA PHE A 60 20.44 3.97 5.30
C PHE A 60 19.90 4.42 3.94
N THR A 61 20.40 3.82 2.85
CA THR A 61 19.92 4.06 1.48
C THR A 61 18.45 3.70 1.35
N TYR A 62 18.05 2.51 1.82
CA TYR A 62 16.66 2.07 1.81
C TYR A 62 15.76 2.98 2.65
N PHE A 63 16.20 3.39 3.83
CA PHE A 63 15.46 4.34 4.66
C PHE A 63 15.20 5.66 3.94
N ASN A 64 16.22 6.26 3.32
CA ASN A 64 16.09 7.50 2.58
C ASN A 64 15.18 7.33 1.36
N HIS A 65 15.34 6.25 0.62
CA HIS A 65 14.47 5.92 -0.53
C HIS A 65 13.01 5.78 -0.11
N TYR A 66 12.74 5.04 0.97
CA TYR A 66 11.39 4.89 1.52
C TYR A 66 10.75 6.24 1.85
N ARG A 67 11.49 7.15 2.49
CA ARG A 67 10.99 8.50 2.83
C ARG A 67 10.73 9.34 1.59
N SER A 68 11.65 9.35 0.64
CA SER A 68 11.52 10.11 -0.61
C SER A 68 10.29 9.65 -1.40
N ILE A 69 10.07 8.35 -1.48
CA ILE A 69 8.87 7.79 -2.15
C ILE A 69 7.59 8.19 -1.42
N ASN A 70 7.54 8.14 -0.09
CA ASN A 70 6.38 8.61 0.66
C ASN A 70 6.10 10.10 0.42
N SER A 71 7.13 10.95 0.44
CA SER A 71 6.99 12.38 0.15
C SER A 71 6.49 12.63 -1.29
N LEU A 72 6.95 11.85 -2.25
CA LEU A 72 6.46 11.92 -3.62
C LEU A 72 4.99 11.51 -3.72
N ILE A 73 4.58 10.43 -3.04
CA ILE A 73 3.17 10.00 -2.98
C ILE A 73 2.29 11.10 -2.38
N ASP A 74 2.69 11.71 -1.26
CA ASP A 74 1.94 12.79 -0.64
C ASP A 74 1.86 14.02 -1.56
N SER A 75 2.94 14.33 -2.30
CA SER A 75 2.95 15.41 -3.31
C SER A 75 2.00 15.12 -4.47
N ILE A 76 2.02 13.89 -5.01
CA ILE A 76 1.09 13.47 -6.08
C ILE A 76 -0.36 13.55 -5.58
N SER A 77 -0.63 13.09 -4.35
CA SER A 77 -1.96 13.13 -3.75
C SER A 77 -2.48 14.55 -3.62
N LEU A 78 -1.65 15.49 -3.15
CA LEU A 78 -2.02 16.90 -3.06
C LEU A 78 -2.31 17.50 -4.44
N LYS A 79 -1.44 17.27 -5.41
CA LYS A 79 -1.62 17.76 -6.80
C LYS A 79 -2.89 17.18 -7.43
N LEU A 80 -3.20 15.92 -7.16
CA LEU A 80 -4.40 15.25 -7.64
C LEU A 80 -5.66 15.88 -7.02
N ILE A 81 -5.66 16.21 -5.72
CA ILE A 81 -6.76 16.96 -5.09
C ILE A 81 -6.98 18.30 -5.79
N LEU A 82 -5.90 19.06 -6.02
CA LEU A 82 -6.00 20.34 -6.70
C LEU A 82 -6.50 20.20 -8.15
N PHE A 83 -6.13 19.10 -8.81
CA PHE A 83 -6.63 18.78 -10.14
C PHE A 83 -8.14 18.46 -10.12
N LEU A 84 -8.60 17.63 -9.18
CA LEU A 84 -10.02 17.33 -8.99
C LEU A 84 -10.84 18.59 -8.69
N GLN A 85 -10.35 19.48 -7.82
CA GLN A 85 -11.02 20.73 -7.46
C GLN A 85 -11.22 21.66 -8.66
N LYS A 86 -10.25 21.74 -9.59
CA LYS A 86 -10.41 22.49 -10.84
C LYS A 86 -11.57 22.00 -11.72
N HIS A 87 -11.99 20.75 -11.51
CA HIS A 87 -13.10 20.12 -12.22
C HIS A 87 -14.37 20.00 -11.37
N ASN A 88 -14.43 20.74 -10.25
CA ASN A 88 -15.56 20.78 -9.29
C ASN A 88 -15.83 19.45 -8.57
N TYR A 89 -14.79 18.64 -8.36
CA TYR A 89 -14.85 17.44 -7.53
C TYR A 89 -14.01 17.60 -6.27
N ASN A 90 -14.43 16.91 -5.21
CA ASN A 90 -13.69 16.90 -3.97
C ASN A 90 -12.71 15.72 -3.94
N GLY A 91 -11.55 15.94 -3.30
CA GLY A 91 -10.56 14.91 -3.03
C GLY A 91 -10.15 14.92 -1.56
N TYR A 92 -9.92 13.74 -1.00
CA TYR A 92 -9.42 13.54 0.36
C TYR A 92 -8.24 12.58 0.30
N SER A 93 -7.01 13.07 0.54
CA SER A 93 -5.81 12.24 0.52
C SER A 93 -5.67 11.43 1.80
N ILE A 94 -5.27 10.18 1.65
CA ILE A 94 -4.77 9.35 2.73
C ILE A 94 -3.24 9.48 2.71
N ALA A 95 -2.64 9.87 3.83
CA ALA A 95 -1.18 10.03 3.91
C ALA A 95 -0.45 8.72 3.63
N ALA A 96 0.64 8.76 2.88
CA ALA A 96 1.41 7.59 2.43
C ALA A 96 1.92 6.71 3.58
N SER A 97 2.18 7.33 4.74
CA SER A 97 2.60 6.61 5.95
C SER A 97 2.12 7.39 7.18
N GLN A 98 1.06 6.91 7.80
CA GLN A 98 0.47 7.54 8.98
C GLN A 98 -0.02 6.47 9.95
N SER A 99 0.26 6.67 11.23
CA SER A 99 -0.42 6.00 12.34
C SER A 99 -1.17 7.06 13.15
N ILE A 100 -2.41 6.77 13.50
CA ILE A 100 -3.24 7.66 14.31
C ILE A 100 -3.19 7.14 15.75
N PRO A 101 -2.63 7.91 16.70
CA PRO A 101 -2.45 7.44 18.08
C PRO A 101 -3.75 7.09 18.79
N THR A 102 -4.86 7.75 18.40
CA THR A 102 -6.20 7.56 18.98
C THR A 102 -7.08 6.59 18.22
N ALA A 103 -6.53 5.87 17.21
CA ALA A 103 -7.30 4.87 16.50
C ALA A 103 -7.64 3.69 17.42
N GLU A 104 -8.83 3.12 17.25
CA GLU A 104 -9.28 1.92 17.99
C GLU A 104 -8.31 0.74 17.77
N ILE A 105 -7.75 0.63 16.57
CA ILE A 105 -6.74 -0.36 16.22
C ILE A 105 -5.38 0.34 16.22
N PRO A 106 -4.47 -0.02 17.14
CA PRO A 106 -3.12 0.55 17.19
C PRO A 106 -2.37 0.40 15.87
N TYR A 107 -1.50 1.34 15.54
CA TYR A 107 -0.71 1.35 14.29
C TYR A 107 -1.55 1.35 13.01
N SER A 108 -2.77 1.91 13.05
CA SER A 108 -3.62 2.09 11.87
C SER A 108 -3.69 3.57 11.46
N GLY A 109 -3.93 3.80 10.16
CA GLY A 109 -4.27 5.12 9.60
C GLY A 109 -5.78 5.28 9.44
N MET A 110 -6.20 6.40 8.86
CA MET A 110 -7.62 6.71 8.57
C MET A 110 -8.27 5.67 7.66
N PHE A 111 -7.52 5.17 6.67
CA PHE A 111 -7.94 4.15 5.73
C PHE A 111 -6.73 3.39 5.22
N GLN A 112 -6.91 2.13 4.85
CA GLN A 112 -5.80 1.30 4.39
C GLN A 112 -5.68 1.34 2.86
N HIS A 113 -4.60 1.88 2.31
CA HIS A 113 -4.31 1.88 0.87
C HIS A 113 -4.46 0.51 0.22
N LYS A 114 -4.06 -0.55 0.93
CA LYS A 114 -4.15 -1.94 0.45
C LYS A 114 -5.58 -2.36 0.13
N THR A 115 -6.54 -1.91 0.93
CA THR A 115 -7.97 -2.19 0.72
C THR A 115 -8.45 -1.63 -0.62
N ALA A 116 -8.10 -0.37 -0.92
CA ALA A 116 -8.44 0.26 -2.19
C ALA A 116 -7.69 -0.38 -3.37
N ALA A 117 -6.41 -0.72 -3.19
CA ALA A 117 -5.60 -1.36 -4.23
C ALA A 117 -6.14 -2.74 -4.61
N VAL A 118 -6.58 -3.54 -3.63
CA VAL A 118 -7.23 -4.84 -3.90
C VAL A 118 -8.58 -4.64 -4.57
N ALA A 119 -9.40 -3.71 -4.09
CA ALA A 119 -10.70 -3.39 -4.70
C ALA A 119 -10.56 -2.89 -6.15
N ALA A 120 -9.45 -2.23 -6.48
CA ALA A 120 -9.12 -1.79 -7.84
C ALA A 120 -8.51 -2.90 -8.73
N GLY A 121 -8.36 -4.14 -8.23
CA GLY A 121 -7.81 -5.26 -8.99
C GLY A 121 -6.31 -5.13 -9.30
N LEU A 122 -5.56 -4.32 -8.55
CA LEU A 122 -4.13 -4.08 -8.77
C LEU A 122 -3.23 -5.20 -8.23
N GLY A 123 -3.75 -6.04 -7.34
CA GLY A 123 -3.01 -7.09 -6.69
C GLY A 123 -3.76 -7.67 -5.48
N TRP A 124 -3.06 -8.32 -4.59
CA TRP A 124 -3.64 -8.98 -3.40
C TRP A 124 -2.80 -8.72 -2.14
N ILE A 125 -3.28 -9.18 -1.00
CA ILE A 125 -2.54 -9.09 0.26
C ILE A 125 -1.92 -10.47 0.54
N GLY A 126 -0.59 -10.50 0.72
CA GLY A 126 0.15 -11.72 1.05
C GLY A 126 0.15 -12.03 2.55
N ARG A 127 0.74 -13.19 2.93
CA ARG A 127 0.91 -13.61 4.34
C ARG A 127 1.69 -12.63 5.20
N SER A 128 2.56 -11.81 4.59
CA SER A 128 3.27 -10.73 5.27
C SER A 128 2.41 -9.52 5.62
N ALA A 129 1.10 -9.57 5.32
CA ALA A 129 0.20 -8.42 5.33
C ALA A 129 0.63 -7.27 4.37
N LEU A 130 1.62 -7.48 3.51
CA LEU A 130 1.98 -6.55 2.46
C LEU A 130 1.05 -6.71 1.26
N PHE A 131 0.82 -5.61 0.55
CA PHE A 131 0.23 -5.65 -0.78
C PHE A 131 1.24 -6.22 -1.77
N ILE A 132 0.77 -7.09 -2.67
CA ILE A 132 1.55 -7.71 -3.74
C ILE A 132 0.93 -7.24 -5.06
N HIS A 133 1.63 -6.36 -5.77
CA HIS A 133 1.20 -5.91 -7.09
C HIS A 133 1.42 -7.03 -8.11
N LYS A 134 0.49 -7.17 -9.07
CA LYS A 134 0.53 -8.25 -10.08
C LYS A 134 1.81 -8.27 -10.94
N GLU A 135 2.46 -7.11 -11.13
CA GLU A 135 3.69 -7.00 -11.92
C GLU A 135 4.94 -6.78 -11.05
N TYR A 136 4.84 -5.91 -10.03
CA TYR A 136 5.99 -5.44 -9.25
C TYR A 136 6.17 -6.15 -7.90
N GLY A 137 5.32 -7.15 -7.60
CA GLY A 137 5.38 -7.86 -6.33
C GLY A 137 5.15 -6.94 -5.12
N THR A 138 5.96 -7.12 -4.09
CA THR A 138 5.86 -6.34 -2.85
C THR A 138 6.68 -5.04 -2.88
N ARG A 139 7.48 -4.80 -3.93
CA ARG A 139 8.38 -3.63 -4.04
C ARG A 139 7.64 -2.38 -4.49
N VAL A 140 6.56 -2.05 -3.81
CA VAL A 140 5.72 -0.89 -4.11
C VAL A 140 5.35 -0.12 -2.86
N ARG A 141 5.13 1.20 -3.02
CA ARG A 141 4.45 2.05 -2.03
C ARG A 141 3.17 2.57 -2.63
N LEU A 142 2.13 2.67 -1.81
CA LEU A 142 0.78 3.02 -2.24
C LEU A 142 0.40 4.42 -1.79
N GLY A 143 -0.35 5.13 -2.63
CA GLY A 143 -1.11 6.33 -2.34
C GLY A 143 -2.59 6.14 -2.65
N THR A 144 -3.46 6.86 -1.96
CA THR A 144 -4.90 6.83 -2.20
C THR A 144 -5.48 8.22 -2.01
N VAL A 145 -6.26 8.68 -2.98
CA VAL A 145 -7.13 9.84 -2.88
C VAL A 145 -8.57 9.36 -3.00
N LEU A 146 -9.37 9.62 -1.96
CA LEU A 146 -10.81 9.38 -1.98
C LEU A 146 -11.49 10.57 -2.64
N THR A 147 -12.57 10.33 -3.39
CA THR A 147 -13.27 11.38 -4.16
C THR A 147 -14.77 11.10 -4.29
N ASP A 148 -15.52 12.13 -4.55
CA ASP A 148 -16.93 12.06 -4.97
C ASP A 148 -17.09 11.92 -6.49
N LEU A 149 -16.00 12.00 -7.26
CA LEU A 149 -16.02 11.76 -8.71
C LEU A 149 -16.33 10.29 -9.01
N PRO A 150 -17.43 9.98 -9.72
CA PRO A 150 -17.77 8.61 -10.11
C PRO A 150 -16.81 8.09 -11.20
N LEU A 151 -15.85 7.24 -10.81
CA LEU A 151 -14.79 6.72 -11.69
C LEU A 151 -14.93 5.23 -12.04
N CYS A 152 -15.90 4.54 -11.44
CA CYS A 152 -15.99 3.09 -11.54
C CYS A 152 -17.28 2.69 -12.29
N GLU A 153 -17.12 2.23 -13.51
CA GLU A 153 -18.19 1.55 -14.27
C GLU A 153 -18.10 0.02 -14.13
N GLY A 154 -17.50 -0.52 -13.05
CA GLY A 154 -17.41 -1.96 -12.82
C GLY A 154 -16.74 -2.32 -11.48
N ASN A 155 -17.09 -3.49 -10.97
CA ASN A 155 -16.40 -4.11 -9.83
C ASN A 155 -15.11 -4.78 -10.32
N TYR A 156 -14.00 -4.07 -10.29
CA TYR A 156 -12.68 -4.63 -10.65
C TYR A 156 -12.14 -5.61 -9.60
N GLY A 157 -12.71 -5.66 -8.39
CA GLY A 157 -12.19 -6.44 -7.28
C GLY A 157 -12.28 -7.96 -7.41
N ASP A 158 -13.16 -8.47 -8.26
CA ASP A 158 -13.39 -9.91 -8.43
C ASP A 158 -12.57 -10.55 -9.58
N THR A 159 -11.82 -9.76 -10.33
CA THR A 159 -11.08 -10.21 -11.53
C THR A 159 -9.67 -10.74 -11.24
N LEU A 160 -9.23 -10.75 -9.97
CA LEU A 160 -7.94 -11.35 -9.64
C LEU A 160 -7.98 -12.86 -9.80
N ASP A 161 -7.15 -13.35 -10.70
CA ASP A 161 -6.93 -14.77 -10.90
C ASP A 161 -6.58 -15.45 -9.56
N ASN A 162 -7.39 -16.41 -9.16
CA ASN A 162 -7.19 -17.16 -7.93
C ASN A 162 -5.84 -17.91 -7.89
N SER A 163 -5.26 -18.22 -9.05
CA SER A 163 -3.94 -18.83 -9.14
C SER A 163 -2.84 -17.96 -8.51
N LEU A 164 -2.94 -16.64 -8.64
CA LEU A 164 -1.99 -15.69 -8.04
C LEU A 164 -2.09 -15.64 -6.50
N LYS A 165 -3.28 -15.85 -5.95
CA LYS A 165 -3.50 -15.89 -4.50
C LYS A 165 -2.87 -17.14 -3.86
N ASN A 166 -2.82 -18.25 -4.60
CA ASN A 166 -2.34 -19.54 -4.11
C ASN A 166 -0.81 -19.61 -3.98
N ILE A 167 -0.07 -18.69 -4.61
CA ILE A 167 1.39 -18.67 -4.55
C ILE A 167 1.92 -18.54 -3.11
N CYS A 168 1.20 -17.86 -2.23
CA CYS A 168 1.56 -17.75 -0.81
C CYS A 168 1.34 -19.04 -0.01
N GLU A 169 0.58 -20.03 -0.50
CA GLU A 169 0.12 -21.20 0.28
C GLU A 169 1.27 -22.10 0.75
N SER A 170 2.27 -22.32 -0.08
CA SER A 170 3.43 -23.16 0.23
C SER A 170 4.72 -22.41 0.54
N CYS A 171 4.74 -21.07 0.35
CA CYS A 171 5.98 -20.31 0.35
C CYS A 171 6.56 -20.08 1.76
N GLY A 172 5.93 -19.29 2.61
CA GLY A 172 6.37 -19.01 3.98
C GLY A 172 7.68 -18.21 4.15
N ASN A 173 8.33 -17.71 3.07
CA ASN A 173 9.63 -17.02 3.16
C ASN A 173 9.58 -15.81 4.10
N CYS A 174 8.53 -14.97 3.99
CA CYS A 174 8.38 -13.79 4.84
C CYS A 174 8.18 -14.14 6.34
N VAL A 175 7.55 -15.28 6.62
CA VAL A 175 7.35 -15.77 8.00
C VAL A 175 8.71 -16.16 8.60
N ARG A 176 9.49 -16.99 7.88
CA ARG A 176 10.80 -17.46 8.34
C ARG A 176 11.83 -16.35 8.46
N ALA A 177 11.77 -15.34 7.59
CA ALA A 177 12.71 -14.23 7.57
C ALA A 177 12.38 -13.09 8.54
N CYS A 178 11.19 -13.10 9.17
CA CYS A 178 10.78 -12.03 10.07
C CYS A 178 11.56 -12.09 11.40
N PRO A 179 12.48 -11.15 11.68
CA PRO A 179 13.29 -11.20 12.90
C PRO A 179 12.48 -10.92 14.16
N ALA A 180 11.33 -10.24 14.01
CA ALA A 180 10.38 -9.96 15.10
C ALA A 180 9.39 -11.12 15.33
N MET A 181 9.41 -12.18 14.50
CA MET A 181 8.40 -13.26 14.49
C MET A 181 6.95 -12.74 14.46
N ALA A 182 6.76 -11.55 13.89
CA ALA A 182 5.50 -10.83 13.90
C ALA A 182 4.50 -11.33 12.83
N ILE A 183 4.96 -12.07 11.82
CA ILE A 183 4.12 -12.56 10.71
C ILE A 183 3.57 -13.93 11.11
N ARG A 184 2.24 -14.03 11.26
CA ARG A 184 1.54 -15.24 11.77
C ARG A 184 1.41 -16.36 10.74
N GLY A 185 1.65 -16.08 9.46
CA GLY A 185 1.61 -17.08 8.39
C GLY A 185 0.21 -17.44 7.88
N ASN A 186 -0.83 -16.81 8.37
CA ASN A 186 -2.19 -17.03 7.92
C ASN A 186 -2.42 -16.48 6.52
N LYS A 187 -3.37 -17.07 5.79
CA LYS A 187 -3.82 -16.57 4.49
C LYS A 187 -4.73 -15.37 4.67
N TRP A 188 -4.58 -14.36 3.80
CA TRP A 188 -5.52 -13.26 3.73
C TRP A 188 -6.72 -13.63 2.86
N GLU A 189 -7.90 -13.32 3.36
CA GLU A 189 -9.18 -13.34 2.65
C GLU A 189 -9.99 -12.10 3.03
N THR A 190 -11.01 -11.77 2.24
CA THR A 190 -11.90 -10.66 2.57
C THR A 190 -12.55 -10.88 3.93
N GLY A 191 -12.40 -9.92 4.84
CA GLY A 191 -12.90 -10.02 6.22
C GLY A 191 -11.86 -10.48 7.25
N VAL A 192 -10.70 -10.98 6.81
CA VAL A 192 -9.60 -11.31 7.73
C VAL A 192 -8.97 -10.04 8.29
N SER A 193 -8.87 -9.95 9.60
CA SER A 193 -8.24 -8.79 10.26
C SER A 193 -6.73 -8.76 10.03
N ARG A 194 -6.14 -7.57 10.16
CA ARG A 194 -4.68 -7.41 10.10
C ARG A 194 -3.98 -8.24 11.18
N GLU A 195 -4.55 -8.28 12.38
CA GLU A 195 -4.01 -8.94 13.57
C GLU A 195 -3.93 -10.47 13.38
N ALA A 196 -4.80 -11.03 12.53
CA ALA A 196 -4.71 -12.44 12.14
C ALA A 196 -3.49 -12.74 11.24
N LEU A 197 -2.94 -11.72 10.55
CA LEU A 197 -1.79 -11.85 9.65
C LEU A 197 -0.49 -11.38 10.29
N LEU A 198 -0.55 -10.27 11.04
CA LEU A 198 0.63 -9.55 11.51
C LEU A 198 0.39 -8.97 12.89
N ASP A 199 1.29 -9.26 13.81
CA ASP A 199 1.45 -8.52 15.05
C ASP A 199 2.17 -7.20 14.78
N ALA A 200 1.41 -6.12 14.60
CA ALA A 200 1.96 -4.82 14.26
C ALA A 200 2.76 -4.20 15.42
N HIS A 201 2.40 -4.54 16.67
CA HIS A 201 3.15 -4.09 17.86
C HIS A 201 4.53 -4.74 17.88
N ALA A 202 4.62 -6.07 17.83
CA ALA A 202 5.90 -6.78 17.82
C ALA A 202 6.80 -6.34 16.66
N CYS A 203 6.24 -6.12 15.45
CA CYS A 203 6.97 -5.58 14.31
C CYS A 203 7.54 -4.19 14.59
N SER A 204 6.73 -3.26 15.14
CA SER A 204 7.14 -1.90 15.45
C SER A 204 8.16 -1.84 16.57
N GLU A 205 7.95 -2.60 17.64
CA GLU A 205 8.84 -2.67 18.79
C GLU A 205 10.23 -3.20 18.39
N TYR A 206 10.26 -4.28 17.61
CA TYR A 206 11.53 -4.80 17.08
C TYR A 206 12.30 -3.74 16.29
N MET A 207 11.63 -3.05 15.37
CA MET A 207 12.27 -2.00 14.57
C MET A 207 12.79 -0.86 15.45
N SER A 208 12.01 -0.39 16.41
CA SER A 208 12.41 0.72 17.30
C SER A 208 13.56 0.37 18.23
N THR A 209 13.72 -0.91 18.58
CA THR A 209 14.78 -1.41 19.46
C THR A 209 16.05 -1.73 18.67
N HIS A 210 15.95 -2.51 17.60
CA HIS A 210 17.11 -3.06 16.90
C HIS A 210 17.61 -2.18 15.74
N PHE A 211 16.70 -1.39 15.12
CA PHE A 211 17.04 -0.54 13.98
C PHE A 211 16.96 0.96 14.31
N LYS A 212 17.02 1.31 15.60
CA LYS A 212 16.89 2.71 16.07
C LYS A 212 17.91 3.64 15.39
N ASN A 213 19.12 3.14 15.15
CA ASN A 213 20.18 3.91 14.48
C ASN A 213 19.92 4.09 12.98
N ILE A 214 19.02 3.29 12.38
CA ILE A 214 18.63 3.40 10.98
C ILE A 214 17.20 3.95 10.92
N GLY A 215 17.08 5.24 10.58
CA GLY A 215 15.79 5.84 10.39
C GLY A 215 14.88 5.88 11.63
N ARG A 216 15.44 5.97 12.81
CA ARG A 216 14.73 5.96 14.10
C ARG A 216 13.88 4.71 14.32
N GLY A 217 14.23 3.58 13.71
CA GLY A 217 13.50 2.33 13.83
C GLY A 217 12.12 2.32 13.14
N SER A 218 11.96 3.07 12.07
CA SER A 218 10.66 3.19 11.36
C SER A 218 10.56 2.35 10.09
N VAL A 219 11.62 1.64 9.71
CA VAL A 219 11.68 0.79 8.52
C VAL A 219 12.41 -0.52 8.78
N CYS A 220 12.02 -1.57 8.06
CA CYS A 220 12.68 -2.86 8.05
C CYS A 220 12.85 -3.37 6.61
N GLY A 221 11.76 -3.81 5.95
CA GLY A 221 11.75 -4.24 4.55
C GLY A 221 12.17 -5.68 4.30
N ILE A 222 12.62 -6.45 5.30
CA ILE A 222 13.10 -7.83 5.14
C ILE A 222 12.02 -8.72 4.51
N CYS A 223 10.79 -8.68 5.04
CA CYS A 223 9.67 -9.47 4.51
C CYS A 223 9.28 -9.09 3.07
N MET A 224 9.54 -7.84 2.66
CA MET A 224 9.37 -7.37 1.29
C MET A 224 10.46 -7.95 0.39
N LYS A 225 11.74 -7.84 0.78
CA LYS A 225 12.88 -8.32 -0.01
C LYS A 225 12.78 -9.81 -0.33
N VAL A 226 12.48 -10.63 0.67
CA VAL A 226 12.47 -12.10 0.51
C VAL A 226 11.25 -12.66 -0.24
N CYS A 227 10.34 -11.79 -0.67
CA CYS A 227 9.13 -12.23 -1.36
C CYS A 227 9.47 -12.68 -2.79
N PRO A 228 9.17 -13.95 -3.18
CA PRO A 228 9.46 -14.45 -4.51
C PRO A 228 8.56 -13.87 -5.60
N GLN A 229 7.55 -13.08 -5.22
CA GLN A 229 6.71 -12.34 -6.17
C GLN A 229 7.36 -11.07 -6.70
N ASN A 230 8.52 -10.69 -6.18
CA ASN A 230 9.32 -9.62 -6.74
C ASN A 230 9.94 -10.11 -8.05
N LYS A 231 9.46 -9.58 -9.17
CA LYS A 231 10.06 -9.84 -10.48
C LYS A 231 11.22 -8.86 -10.66
N SER A 232 12.43 -9.39 -10.79
CA SER A 232 13.56 -8.62 -11.32
C SER A 232 13.33 -8.45 -12.84
N ASN A 233 13.50 -7.24 -13.34
CA ASN A 233 13.57 -7.00 -14.78
C ASN A 233 14.91 -7.49 -15.31
#